data_9fdcc9e011026772e0f57303027f12fa
#
_entry.id   9fdcc9e011026772e0f57303027f12fa
#
_cell.length_a   1.000
_cell.length_b   1.000
_cell.length_c   1.000
_cell.angle_alpha   90.00
_cell.angle_beta   90.00
_cell.angle_gamma   90.00
#
_symmetry.space_group_name_H-M   'P 1'
#
loop_
_entity.id
_entity.type
_entity.pdbx_description
1 polymer ?
#
loop_
_entity_poly.entity_id
_entity_poly.type
_entity_poly.pdbx_seq_one_letter_code
_entity_poly.pdbx_strand_id
1 'polypeptide(L)'
;MKVVYRLFAAWVLVLAVFHQAHAQDVFSFHPLFSEREALLLPEVEGSWEINDFSPDTIFFRRTGDNFYTVLLNSKGSSSRYEGVFTRVGDQVLLDLLPIVAEGTGGPDYRRHLLQVHSCIRVRLDKDTLHLGLLNYRWFYDNVIAKNTTVGYLLSDSRLILTLPTAELRTFLAEHADEPGLLEDDLIFRRTITQQQSDNETDQSPAKGLQQTKDATDPTPSQGGCMPSFPYKNGWLGGDGGLSVPLGPSKTLWLFGDTFVGKKDQTTRSGSSMVTTIGVSACQPDKTVDMQYYWRNMYTDHPDGFFQSHTDRYKYWQTDGFMYNNNLYVVMSKIGPKPGASPDDVFNFSYVGMTLAKVTNPNGAAPDKWEIELIPWSDAIDANSYDGGVTIDGKYVYIFMLKSLWKNYLVRLPLDYLESPKGRMEYYSQDQTWKPGSDSADAKTLFDDQLIGSVLYQPELKRWLMAYGPHFGGRSIYFRTASEITGPWSDRKTLYECPELTKGSPLYEDDNYCYCSRVHAQFFSEDSSKLLVTYCCNSKKLSKLIANMTINVPQVLVVPVPR
;
A
#
# COMPACT_ATOMS: atom_id res chain seq x y z
N MET A 1 11.12 -9.05 -55.86
CA MET A 1 10.79 -7.78 -55.15
C MET A 1 9.29 -7.56 -54.88
N LYS A 2 8.35 -8.29 -55.47
CA LYS A 2 6.90 -8.15 -55.21
C LYS A 2 6.32 -9.10 -54.14
N VAL A 3 7.07 -10.07 -53.65
CA VAL A 3 6.63 -11.05 -52.64
C VAL A 3 7.01 -10.59 -51.23
N VAL A 4 8.08 -9.81 -51.09
CA VAL A 4 8.54 -9.30 -49.78
C VAL A 4 7.62 -8.17 -49.25
N TYR A 5 6.99 -7.38 -50.13
CA TYR A 5 6.07 -6.31 -49.72
C TYR A 5 4.69 -6.80 -49.23
N ARG A 6 4.28 -8.01 -49.61
CA ARG A 6 3.00 -8.58 -49.13
C ARG A 6 3.12 -9.23 -47.77
N LEU A 7 4.29 -9.69 -47.35
CA LEU A 7 4.55 -10.21 -46.02
C LEU A 7 4.75 -9.08 -45.00
N PHE A 8 5.30 -7.93 -45.43
CA PHE A 8 5.45 -6.77 -44.54
C PHE A 8 4.11 -6.05 -44.27
N ALA A 9 3.21 -6.01 -45.24
CA ALA A 9 1.86 -5.44 -45.06
C ALA A 9 0.95 -6.31 -44.17
N ALA A 10 1.13 -7.64 -44.18
CA ALA A 10 0.41 -8.56 -43.30
C ALA A 10 0.93 -8.50 -41.86
N TRP A 11 2.22 -8.22 -41.63
CA TRP A 11 2.79 -8.04 -40.31
C TRP A 11 2.42 -6.69 -39.68
N VAL A 12 2.28 -5.63 -40.48
CA VAL A 12 1.82 -4.31 -39.97
C VAL A 12 0.33 -4.32 -39.66
N LEU A 13 -0.48 -5.14 -40.32
CA LEU A 13 -1.90 -5.29 -39.99
C LEU A 13 -2.15 -6.19 -38.77
N VAL A 14 -1.26 -7.17 -38.51
CA VAL A 14 -1.31 -7.99 -37.28
C VAL A 14 -0.81 -7.21 -36.06
N LEU A 15 0.12 -6.27 -36.23
CA LEU A 15 0.57 -5.38 -35.15
C LEU A 15 -0.44 -4.25 -34.80
N ALA A 16 -1.36 -3.92 -35.73
CA ALA A 16 -2.40 -2.92 -35.46
C ALA A 16 -3.62 -3.48 -34.70
N VAL A 17 -3.75 -4.80 -34.58
CA VAL A 17 -4.87 -5.46 -33.86
C VAL A 17 -4.52 -5.76 -32.39
N PHE A 18 -3.24 -5.68 -31.99
CA PHE A 18 -2.79 -5.93 -30.61
C PHE A 18 -2.48 -4.68 -29.77
N HIS A 19 -2.85 -3.49 -30.25
CA HIS A 19 -2.65 -2.25 -29.50
C HIS A 19 -3.99 -1.61 -29.14
N GLN A 20 -4.78 -2.25 -28.27
CA GLN A 20 -5.79 -1.57 -27.42
C GLN A 20 -6.52 -2.61 -26.56
N ALA A 21 -5.87 -3.08 -25.49
CA ALA A 21 -6.59 -3.61 -24.35
C ALA A 21 -6.49 -2.57 -23.23
N HIS A 22 -7.13 -1.41 -23.43
CA HIS A 22 -7.56 -0.58 -22.32
C HIS A 22 -8.87 -1.21 -21.85
N ALA A 23 -8.99 -1.51 -20.57
CA ALA A 23 -10.28 -1.84 -19.99
C ALA A 23 -11.22 -0.66 -20.30
N GLN A 24 -12.19 -0.91 -21.16
CA GLN A 24 -13.15 0.10 -21.60
C GLN A 24 -14.43 -0.19 -20.85
N ASP A 25 -14.76 0.68 -19.88
CA ASP A 25 -15.92 0.52 -19.02
C ASP A 25 -17.17 1.08 -19.67
N VAL A 26 -18.33 0.47 -19.37
CA VAL A 26 -19.64 0.94 -19.77
C VAL A 26 -20.38 1.46 -18.55
N PHE A 27 -20.79 2.71 -18.63
CA PHE A 27 -21.57 3.42 -17.61
C PHE A 27 -22.91 3.91 -18.14
N SER A 28 -23.78 4.37 -17.26
CA SER A 28 -24.98 5.09 -17.63
C SER A 28 -25.01 6.49 -17.01
N PHE A 29 -25.56 7.45 -17.73
CA PHE A 29 -25.84 8.79 -17.23
C PHE A 29 -27.06 8.82 -16.31
N HIS A 30 -28.04 7.93 -16.53
CA HIS A 30 -29.24 7.82 -15.74
C HIS A 30 -29.26 6.55 -14.90
N PRO A 31 -29.91 6.56 -13.72
CA PRO A 31 -30.04 5.38 -12.87
C PRO A 31 -30.84 4.28 -13.54
N LEU A 32 -30.58 3.04 -13.12
CA LEU A 32 -31.36 1.86 -13.56
C LEU A 32 -32.75 1.73 -12.88
N PHE A 33 -33.04 2.56 -11.90
CA PHE A 33 -34.22 2.39 -11.05
C PHE A 33 -34.98 3.70 -10.88
N SER A 34 -36.28 3.58 -10.60
CA SER A 34 -37.04 4.57 -9.89
C SER A 34 -37.25 4.11 -8.44
N GLU A 35 -37.56 5.01 -7.52
CA GLU A 35 -37.75 4.67 -6.09
C GLU A 35 -38.71 3.49 -5.85
N ARG A 36 -39.71 3.32 -6.73
CA ARG A 36 -40.69 2.23 -6.63
C ARG A 36 -40.15 0.87 -7.09
N GLU A 37 -39.03 0.84 -7.78
CA GLU A 37 -38.42 -0.36 -8.38
C GLU A 37 -37.18 -0.84 -7.62
N ALA A 38 -36.79 -0.11 -6.58
CA ALA A 38 -35.69 -0.48 -5.71
C ALA A 38 -36.05 -1.73 -4.88
N LEU A 39 -35.16 -2.71 -4.90
CA LEU A 39 -35.32 -4.00 -4.22
C LEU A 39 -34.50 -4.04 -2.93
N LEU A 40 -35.09 -4.63 -1.91
CA LEU A 40 -34.36 -5.03 -0.72
C LEU A 40 -33.79 -6.43 -0.95
N LEU A 41 -32.49 -6.59 -0.76
CA LEU A 41 -31.74 -7.84 -0.89
C LEU A 41 -30.88 -8.05 0.37
N PRO A 42 -31.49 -8.43 1.52
CA PRO A 42 -30.78 -8.54 2.80
C PRO A 42 -29.64 -9.55 2.74
N GLU A 43 -29.76 -10.57 1.92
CA GLU A 43 -28.78 -11.65 1.78
C GLU A 43 -27.44 -11.18 1.21
N VAL A 44 -27.37 -9.99 0.62
CA VAL A 44 -26.11 -9.45 0.12
C VAL A 44 -25.30 -8.77 1.20
N GLU A 45 -25.91 -8.39 2.33
CA GLU A 45 -25.25 -7.63 3.39
C GLU A 45 -24.04 -8.41 3.94
N GLY A 46 -22.96 -7.68 4.22
CA GLY A 46 -21.70 -8.23 4.73
C GLY A 46 -20.53 -8.07 3.76
N SER A 47 -19.46 -8.75 4.03
CA SER A 47 -18.20 -8.71 3.30
C SER A 47 -18.05 -9.91 2.38
N TRP A 48 -17.53 -9.64 1.18
CA TRP A 48 -17.31 -10.61 0.12
C TRP A 48 -15.92 -10.43 -0.47
N GLU A 49 -15.22 -11.50 -0.78
CA GLU A 49 -13.86 -11.51 -1.35
C GLU A 49 -13.77 -12.38 -2.61
N ILE A 50 -12.99 -11.97 -3.59
CA ILE A 50 -12.88 -12.68 -4.88
C ILE A 50 -12.30 -14.07 -4.70
N ASN A 51 -11.23 -14.18 -3.91
CA ASN A 51 -10.60 -15.46 -3.53
C ASN A 51 -9.67 -15.22 -2.34
N ASP A 52 -9.16 -16.32 -1.79
CA ASP A 52 -8.27 -16.29 -0.62
C ASP A 52 -6.95 -15.53 -0.85
N PHE A 53 -6.67 -15.11 -2.08
CA PHE A 53 -5.40 -14.47 -2.50
C PHE A 53 -5.57 -13.07 -3.08
N SER A 54 -6.81 -12.62 -3.35
CA SER A 54 -7.08 -11.27 -3.84
C SER A 54 -7.45 -10.34 -2.70
N PRO A 55 -6.84 -9.16 -2.59
CA PRO A 55 -7.25 -8.16 -1.63
C PRO A 55 -8.56 -7.47 -2.01
N ASP A 56 -9.13 -7.84 -3.16
CA ASP A 56 -10.34 -7.20 -3.65
C ASP A 56 -11.56 -7.71 -2.87
N THR A 57 -12.17 -6.80 -2.12
CA THR A 57 -13.35 -7.07 -1.33
C THR A 57 -14.45 -6.10 -1.68
N ILE A 58 -15.69 -6.57 -1.59
CA ILE A 58 -16.87 -5.73 -1.67
C ILE A 58 -17.68 -5.91 -0.39
N PHE A 59 -18.06 -4.79 0.22
CA PHE A 59 -18.84 -4.79 1.45
C PHE A 59 -20.14 -4.05 1.22
N PHE A 60 -21.24 -4.67 1.59
CA PHE A 60 -22.58 -4.09 1.51
C PHE A 60 -23.13 -3.83 2.90
N ARG A 61 -23.58 -2.62 3.16
CA ARG A 61 -24.29 -2.23 4.36
C ARG A 61 -25.54 -1.45 4.01
N ARG A 62 -26.65 -1.93 4.45
CA ARG A 62 -27.94 -1.23 4.29
C ARG A 62 -27.92 0.13 5.00
N THR A 63 -28.36 1.17 4.32
CA THR A 63 -28.37 2.57 4.83
C THR A 63 -29.76 3.21 4.78
N GLY A 64 -30.75 2.56 4.18
CA GLY A 64 -32.12 3.01 4.07
C GLY A 64 -33.05 1.86 3.74
N ASP A 65 -34.27 2.12 3.35
CA ASP A 65 -35.24 1.06 3.09
C ASP A 65 -34.80 0.13 1.96
N ASN A 66 -34.24 0.67 0.87
CA ASN A 66 -33.74 -0.11 -0.27
C ASN A 66 -32.39 0.41 -0.78
N PHE A 67 -31.64 1.15 0.05
CA PHE A 67 -30.35 1.71 -0.29
C PHE A 67 -29.23 1.03 0.50
N TYR A 68 -28.08 0.91 -0.15
CA TYR A 68 -26.87 0.31 0.42
C TYR A 68 -25.68 1.26 0.28
N THR A 69 -24.87 1.36 1.32
CA THR A 69 -23.49 1.79 1.15
C THR A 69 -22.70 0.58 0.68
N VAL A 70 -22.02 0.73 -0.46
CA VAL A 70 -21.14 -0.28 -1.03
C VAL A 70 -19.72 0.22 -0.94
N LEU A 71 -18.84 -0.54 -0.25
CA LEU A 71 -17.41 -0.27 -0.20
C LEU A 71 -16.72 -1.29 -1.10
N LEU A 72 -16.07 -0.81 -2.12
CA LEU A 72 -15.23 -1.61 -2.99
C LEU A 72 -13.77 -1.36 -2.63
N ASN A 73 -13.11 -2.35 -2.06
CA ASN A 73 -11.67 -2.31 -1.83
C ASN A 73 -11.01 -3.11 -2.94
N SER A 74 -10.24 -2.44 -3.77
CA SER A 74 -9.52 -3.06 -4.86
C SER A 74 -8.16 -2.42 -5.01
N LYS A 75 -7.12 -3.24 -5.13
CA LYS A 75 -5.74 -2.80 -5.36
C LYS A 75 -5.24 -1.74 -4.36
N GLY A 76 -5.66 -1.86 -3.09
CA GLY A 76 -5.23 -0.94 -2.03
C GLY A 76 -5.95 0.42 -2.00
N SER A 77 -6.94 0.62 -2.86
CA SER A 77 -7.83 1.76 -2.80
C SER A 77 -9.23 1.35 -2.37
N SER A 78 -9.88 2.21 -1.58
CA SER A 78 -11.27 2.03 -1.16
C SER A 78 -12.14 3.07 -1.86
N SER A 79 -13.15 2.59 -2.55
CA SER A 79 -14.16 3.43 -3.20
C SER A 79 -15.50 3.20 -2.54
N ARG A 80 -16.24 4.27 -2.31
CA ARG A 80 -17.57 4.24 -1.68
C ARG A 80 -18.63 4.60 -2.68
N TYR A 81 -19.69 3.80 -2.70
CA TYR A 81 -20.82 3.97 -3.60
C TYR A 81 -22.12 3.94 -2.82
N GLU A 82 -23.14 4.62 -3.36
CA GLU A 82 -24.52 4.31 -3.07
C GLU A 82 -24.95 3.20 -4.03
N GLY A 83 -25.53 2.14 -3.51
CA GLY A 83 -25.96 0.97 -4.27
C GLY A 83 -27.47 0.77 -4.16
N VAL A 84 -28.12 0.48 -5.29
CA VAL A 84 -29.55 0.13 -5.34
C VAL A 84 -29.73 -1.11 -6.21
N PHE A 85 -30.38 -2.13 -5.66
CA PHE A 85 -30.77 -3.29 -6.45
C PHE A 85 -32.10 -3.05 -7.12
N THR A 86 -32.23 -3.50 -8.36
CA THR A 86 -33.48 -3.41 -9.13
C THR A 86 -33.64 -4.63 -10.02
N ARG A 87 -34.89 -4.92 -10.45
CA ARG A 87 -35.16 -5.99 -11.40
C ARG A 87 -35.39 -5.44 -12.78
N VAL A 88 -34.69 -5.97 -13.77
CA VAL A 88 -34.81 -5.64 -15.18
C VAL A 88 -35.02 -6.95 -15.95
N GLY A 89 -36.20 -7.19 -16.50
CA GLY A 89 -36.59 -8.51 -16.98
C GLY A 89 -36.53 -9.54 -15.85
N ASP A 90 -35.89 -10.67 -16.10
CA ASP A 90 -35.68 -11.73 -15.12
C ASP A 90 -34.37 -11.55 -14.31
N GLN A 91 -33.58 -10.51 -14.61
CA GLN A 91 -32.28 -10.29 -13.97
C GLN A 91 -32.39 -9.30 -12.80
N VAL A 92 -31.56 -9.52 -11.78
CA VAL A 92 -31.31 -8.54 -10.71
C VAL A 92 -30.06 -7.77 -11.08
N LEU A 93 -30.20 -6.45 -11.13
CA LEU A 93 -29.10 -5.54 -11.40
C LEU A 93 -28.82 -4.67 -10.17
N LEU A 94 -27.58 -4.33 -9.98
CA LEU A 94 -27.08 -3.37 -9.01
C LEU A 94 -26.67 -2.11 -9.76
N ASP A 95 -27.25 -1.01 -9.36
CA ASP A 95 -26.85 0.33 -9.75
C ASP A 95 -25.89 0.89 -8.71
N LEU A 96 -24.70 1.29 -9.12
CA LEU A 96 -23.71 1.90 -8.24
C LEU A 96 -23.44 3.33 -8.67
N LEU A 97 -23.69 4.28 -7.77
CA LEU A 97 -23.33 5.68 -7.93
C LEU A 97 -22.17 6.04 -6.99
N PRO A 98 -21.03 6.54 -7.48
CA PRO A 98 -19.89 6.89 -6.64
C PRO A 98 -20.24 8.04 -5.67
N ILE A 99 -19.94 7.85 -4.40
CA ILE A 99 -20.05 8.91 -3.39
C ILE A 99 -18.73 9.66 -3.37
N VAL A 100 -18.72 10.87 -3.87
CA VAL A 100 -17.56 11.76 -3.81
C VAL A 100 -17.37 12.20 -2.37
N ALA A 101 -16.27 11.80 -1.74
CA ALA A 101 -15.96 12.17 -0.37
C ALA A 101 -15.91 13.70 -0.21
N GLU A 102 -16.44 14.21 0.89
CA GLU A 102 -16.27 15.63 1.26
C GLU A 102 -14.78 15.93 1.37
N GLY A 103 -14.33 16.96 0.65
CA GLY A 103 -12.90 17.32 0.58
C GLY A 103 -12.20 16.90 -0.72
N THR A 104 -12.80 16.08 -1.56
CA THR A 104 -12.26 15.77 -2.89
C THR A 104 -12.48 16.95 -3.84
N GLY A 105 -11.42 17.74 -4.04
CA GLY A 105 -11.49 18.96 -4.86
C GLY A 105 -12.29 20.12 -4.22
N GLY A 106 -12.09 21.34 -4.70
CA GLY A 106 -12.90 22.50 -4.30
C GLY A 106 -14.34 22.42 -4.81
N PRO A 107 -15.25 23.32 -4.33
CA PRO A 107 -16.63 23.36 -4.80
C PRO A 107 -16.77 23.45 -6.32
N ASP A 108 -15.86 24.16 -6.98
CA ASP A 108 -15.88 24.31 -8.43
C ASP A 108 -15.47 23.04 -9.14
N TYR A 109 -14.47 22.30 -8.64
CA TYR A 109 -14.09 21.01 -9.19
C TYR A 109 -15.25 20.00 -9.14
N ARG A 110 -15.97 19.94 -8.01
CA ARG A 110 -17.12 19.04 -7.86
C ARG A 110 -18.27 19.36 -8.84
N ARG A 111 -18.45 20.61 -9.25
CA ARG A 111 -19.44 21.00 -10.27
C ARG A 111 -19.10 20.47 -11.67
N HIS A 112 -17.84 20.13 -11.92
CA HIS A 112 -17.38 19.59 -13.19
C HIS A 112 -17.24 18.06 -13.19
N LEU A 113 -17.46 17.39 -12.05
CA LEU A 113 -17.49 15.92 -11.99
C LEU A 113 -18.81 15.41 -12.53
N LEU A 114 -18.75 14.68 -13.63
CA LEU A 114 -19.88 13.92 -14.13
C LEU A 114 -20.01 12.64 -13.32
N GLN A 115 -21.05 12.53 -12.49
CA GLN A 115 -21.40 11.29 -11.82
C GLN A 115 -22.09 10.37 -12.82
N VAL A 116 -21.63 9.14 -12.91
CA VAL A 116 -22.18 8.10 -13.78
C VAL A 116 -22.47 6.85 -12.98
N HIS A 117 -23.45 6.09 -13.42
CA HIS A 117 -23.92 4.87 -12.79
C HIS A 117 -23.20 3.66 -13.40
N SER A 118 -22.75 2.73 -12.58
CA SER A 118 -22.30 1.40 -13.02
C SER A 118 -23.47 0.44 -12.94
N CYS A 119 -23.76 -0.23 -14.05
CA CYS A 119 -24.84 -1.21 -14.18
C CYS A 119 -24.25 -2.61 -14.09
N ILE A 120 -24.52 -3.35 -13.02
CA ILE A 120 -23.89 -4.62 -12.72
C ILE A 120 -24.96 -5.69 -12.53
N ARG A 121 -24.90 -6.80 -13.28
CA ARG A 121 -25.76 -7.94 -13.02
C ARG A 121 -25.33 -8.64 -11.72
N VAL A 122 -26.31 -8.99 -10.89
CA VAL A 122 -26.09 -9.67 -9.61
C VAL A 122 -26.79 -11.01 -9.59
N ARG A 123 -26.04 -12.04 -9.24
CA ARG A 123 -26.60 -13.36 -8.94
C ARG A 123 -25.99 -13.85 -7.63
N LEU A 124 -26.84 -14.20 -6.70
CA LEU A 124 -26.45 -14.68 -5.38
C LEU A 124 -26.82 -16.17 -5.27
N ASP A 125 -25.83 -17.02 -4.99
CA ASP A 125 -26.02 -18.44 -4.71
C ASP A 125 -25.36 -18.76 -3.36
N LYS A 126 -26.19 -18.78 -2.31
CA LYS A 126 -25.76 -18.97 -0.90
C LYS A 126 -24.63 -18.01 -0.50
N ASP A 127 -23.43 -18.54 -0.44
CA ASP A 127 -22.22 -17.80 -0.02
C ASP A 127 -21.36 -17.36 -1.21
N THR A 128 -21.93 -17.36 -2.41
CA THR A 128 -21.24 -16.94 -3.63
C THR A 128 -22.02 -15.82 -4.31
N LEU A 129 -21.35 -14.68 -4.51
CA LEU A 129 -21.88 -13.50 -5.20
C LEU A 129 -21.21 -13.41 -6.56
N HIS A 130 -22.01 -13.38 -7.60
CA HIS A 130 -21.58 -13.22 -8.99
C HIS A 130 -21.93 -11.82 -9.47
N LEU A 131 -20.96 -11.08 -10.00
CA LEU A 131 -21.12 -9.74 -10.54
C LEU A 131 -20.69 -9.71 -12.01
N GLY A 132 -21.63 -9.46 -12.92
CA GLY A 132 -21.38 -9.35 -14.36
C GLY A 132 -21.42 -7.90 -14.80
N LEU A 133 -20.31 -7.37 -15.31
CA LEU A 133 -20.18 -6.01 -15.84
C LEU A 133 -20.67 -5.95 -17.29
N LEU A 134 -21.13 -4.77 -17.71
CA LEU A 134 -21.46 -4.53 -19.11
C LEU A 134 -20.19 -4.57 -19.97
N ASN A 135 -20.22 -5.31 -21.07
CA ASN A 135 -19.07 -5.53 -21.92
C ASN A 135 -18.96 -4.46 -23.00
N TYR A 136 -17.95 -3.62 -22.91
CA TYR A 136 -17.67 -2.57 -23.89
C TYR A 136 -17.59 -3.10 -25.32
N ARG A 137 -16.97 -4.26 -25.54
CA ARG A 137 -16.80 -4.82 -26.89
C ARG A 137 -18.14 -5.14 -27.53
N TRP A 138 -19.10 -5.68 -26.77
CA TRP A 138 -20.44 -5.92 -27.24
C TRP A 138 -21.11 -4.60 -27.68
N PHE A 139 -21.03 -3.55 -26.87
CA PHE A 139 -21.58 -2.23 -27.20
C PHE A 139 -20.91 -1.61 -28.41
N TYR A 140 -19.61 -1.76 -28.54
CA TYR A 140 -18.88 -1.30 -29.72
C TYR A 140 -19.42 -1.96 -30.99
N ASP A 141 -19.52 -3.28 -31.01
CA ASP A 141 -19.91 -4.05 -32.20
C ASP A 141 -21.42 -3.93 -32.50
N ASN A 142 -22.28 -3.75 -31.49
CA ASN A 142 -23.73 -3.78 -31.67
C ASN A 142 -24.40 -2.40 -31.63
N VAL A 143 -23.78 -1.42 -31.00
CA VAL A 143 -24.33 -0.06 -30.89
C VAL A 143 -23.53 0.92 -31.74
N ILE A 144 -22.21 1.02 -31.51
CA ILE A 144 -21.37 2.03 -32.15
C ILE A 144 -21.16 1.69 -33.63
N ALA A 145 -20.65 0.51 -33.92
CA ALA A 145 -20.32 0.10 -35.29
C ALA A 145 -21.58 -0.02 -36.19
N LYS A 146 -22.73 -0.36 -35.60
CA LYS A 146 -24.01 -0.44 -36.35
C LYS A 146 -24.74 0.90 -36.45
N ASN A 147 -24.20 1.96 -35.85
CA ASN A 147 -24.80 3.30 -35.82
C ASN A 147 -26.29 3.26 -35.44
N THR A 148 -26.61 2.61 -34.34
CA THR A 148 -27.97 2.49 -33.81
C THR A 148 -28.48 3.82 -33.25
N THR A 149 -29.78 3.89 -32.92
CA THR A 149 -30.37 5.06 -32.28
C THR A 149 -30.12 5.19 -30.79
N VAL A 150 -29.37 4.24 -30.20
CA VAL A 150 -28.98 4.25 -28.78
C VAL A 150 -28.07 5.44 -28.51
N GLY A 151 -28.51 6.33 -27.61
CA GLY A 151 -27.72 7.49 -27.22
C GLY A 151 -26.52 7.12 -26.35
N TYR A 152 -25.34 7.61 -26.71
CA TYR A 152 -24.13 7.42 -25.93
C TYR A 152 -23.14 8.57 -26.08
N LEU A 153 -22.19 8.67 -25.12
CA LEU A 153 -21.01 9.52 -25.15
C LEU A 153 -19.78 8.64 -25.06
N LEU A 154 -18.73 9.00 -25.81
CA LEU A 154 -17.40 8.41 -25.67
C LEU A 154 -16.47 9.44 -25.03
N SER A 155 -15.84 9.09 -23.93
CA SER A 155 -14.86 9.92 -23.26
C SER A 155 -13.68 9.04 -22.82
N ASP A 156 -12.52 9.27 -23.40
CA ASP A 156 -11.31 8.46 -23.21
C ASP A 156 -11.59 6.98 -23.52
N SER A 157 -11.51 6.12 -22.52
CA SER A 157 -11.79 4.68 -22.64
C SER A 157 -13.17 4.30 -22.10
N ARG A 158 -14.11 5.24 -21.96
CA ARG A 158 -15.44 5.04 -21.35
C ARG A 158 -16.56 5.23 -22.35
N LEU A 159 -17.49 4.32 -22.32
CA LEU A 159 -18.80 4.47 -22.99
C LEU A 159 -19.84 4.85 -21.95
N ILE A 160 -20.50 5.96 -22.13
CA ILE A 160 -21.58 6.42 -21.23
C ILE A 160 -22.89 6.41 -21.99
N LEU A 161 -23.79 5.51 -21.62
CA LEU A 161 -25.14 5.45 -22.16
C LEU A 161 -25.93 6.66 -21.67
N THR A 162 -26.62 7.34 -22.58
CA THR A 162 -27.41 8.54 -22.26
C THR A 162 -28.94 8.31 -22.33
N LEU A 163 -29.33 7.04 -22.46
CA LEU A 163 -30.77 6.66 -22.46
C LEU A 163 -31.41 7.03 -21.12
N PRO A 164 -32.63 7.63 -21.15
CA PRO A 164 -33.44 7.78 -19.94
C PRO A 164 -33.68 6.44 -19.25
N THR A 165 -33.89 6.44 -17.94
CA THR A 165 -34.06 5.23 -17.12
C THR A 165 -34.99 4.18 -17.74
N ALA A 166 -36.18 4.61 -18.21
CA ALA A 166 -37.17 3.68 -18.78
C ALA A 166 -36.67 3.03 -20.09
N GLU A 167 -36.01 3.80 -20.95
CA GLU A 167 -35.46 3.30 -22.22
C GLU A 167 -34.22 2.42 -21.96
N LEU A 168 -33.36 2.78 -21.01
CA LEU A 168 -32.21 1.98 -20.61
C LEU A 168 -32.65 0.60 -20.08
N ARG A 169 -33.67 0.57 -19.23
CA ARG A 169 -34.26 -0.67 -18.71
C ARG A 169 -34.83 -1.55 -19.81
N THR A 170 -35.57 -0.95 -20.74
CA THR A 170 -36.13 -1.66 -21.90
C THR A 170 -35.00 -2.26 -22.73
N PHE A 171 -34.00 -1.45 -23.06
CA PHE A 171 -32.84 -1.88 -23.84
C PHE A 171 -32.10 -3.05 -23.17
N LEU A 172 -31.81 -2.95 -21.88
CA LEU A 172 -31.12 -4.03 -21.16
C LEU A 172 -31.99 -5.29 -21.03
N ALA A 173 -33.33 -5.15 -20.91
CA ALA A 173 -34.21 -6.31 -20.86
C ALA A 173 -34.29 -7.01 -22.23
N GLU A 174 -34.33 -6.28 -23.33
CA GLU A 174 -34.40 -6.83 -24.69
C GLU A 174 -33.12 -7.58 -25.09
N HIS A 175 -31.97 -7.16 -24.57
CA HIS A 175 -30.67 -7.77 -24.87
C HIS A 175 -30.12 -8.66 -23.76
N ALA A 176 -30.92 -8.90 -22.70
CA ALA A 176 -30.46 -9.60 -21.48
C ALA A 176 -29.83 -10.97 -21.72
N ASP A 177 -30.34 -11.71 -22.70
CA ASP A 177 -29.90 -13.06 -23.05
C ASP A 177 -28.88 -13.08 -24.22
N GLU A 178 -28.47 -11.92 -24.72
CA GLU A 178 -27.50 -11.90 -25.81
C GLU A 178 -26.10 -12.29 -25.32
N PRO A 179 -25.46 -13.28 -25.98
CA PRO A 179 -24.10 -13.67 -25.63
C PRO A 179 -23.14 -12.50 -25.75
N GLY A 180 -22.38 -12.27 -24.68
CA GLY A 180 -21.32 -11.26 -24.65
C GLY A 180 -21.78 -9.86 -24.27
N LEU A 181 -23.08 -9.60 -24.02
CA LEU A 181 -23.54 -8.32 -23.44
C LEU A 181 -22.86 -8.03 -22.10
N LEU A 182 -22.65 -9.07 -21.32
CA LEU A 182 -21.96 -9.03 -20.04
C LEU A 182 -20.60 -9.71 -20.16
N GLU A 183 -19.64 -9.23 -19.42
CA GLU A 183 -18.36 -9.90 -19.21
C GLU A 183 -18.56 -11.17 -18.37
N ASP A 184 -17.52 -12.02 -18.31
CA ASP A 184 -17.50 -13.15 -17.41
C ASP A 184 -17.68 -12.68 -15.96
N ASP A 185 -18.50 -13.41 -15.18
CA ASP A 185 -18.82 -13.02 -13.82
C ASP A 185 -17.56 -12.94 -12.93
N LEU A 186 -17.42 -11.83 -12.24
CA LEU A 186 -16.54 -11.75 -11.08
C LEU A 186 -17.19 -12.51 -9.93
N ILE A 187 -16.49 -13.48 -9.39
CA ILE A 187 -17.04 -14.38 -8.37
C ILE A 187 -16.44 -14.04 -7.02
N PHE A 188 -17.30 -13.65 -6.09
CA PHE A 188 -16.94 -13.35 -4.70
C PHE A 188 -17.51 -14.41 -3.77
N ARG A 189 -16.81 -14.70 -2.69
CA ARG A 189 -17.27 -15.58 -1.62
C ARG A 189 -17.52 -14.78 -0.35
N ARG A 190 -18.52 -15.18 0.42
CA ARG A 190 -18.82 -14.55 1.70
C ARG A 190 -17.67 -14.77 2.68
N THR A 191 -17.19 -13.70 3.27
CA THR A 191 -16.23 -13.78 4.38
C THR A 191 -16.97 -14.28 5.62
N ILE A 192 -16.65 -15.49 6.08
CA ILE A 192 -17.25 -16.06 7.29
C ILE A 192 -16.64 -15.36 8.50
N THR A 193 -17.36 -14.39 9.04
CA THR A 193 -17.09 -13.90 10.40
C THR A 193 -17.63 -14.94 11.36
N GLN A 194 -16.76 -15.70 12.04
CA GLN A 194 -17.20 -16.56 13.14
C GLN A 194 -17.86 -15.66 14.20
N GLN A 195 -19.18 -15.71 14.29
CA GLN A 195 -19.89 -15.26 15.48
C GLN A 195 -19.49 -16.18 16.63
N GLN A 196 -18.83 -15.61 17.63
CA GLN A 196 -18.68 -16.26 18.93
C GLN A 196 -20.08 -16.51 19.51
N SER A 197 -20.44 -17.77 19.62
CA SER A 197 -21.53 -18.18 20.50
C SER A 197 -21.02 -18.11 21.94
N ASP A 198 -21.61 -17.21 22.70
CA ASP A 198 -21.51 -17.19 24.15
C ASP A 198 -21.99 -18.53 24.71
N ASN A 199 -21.11 -19.26 25.34
CA ASN A 199 -21.45 -20.20 26.40
C ASN A 199 -20.36 -20.19 27.45
N GLU A 200 -20.76 -19.64 28.61
CA GLU A 200 -20.11 -19.83 29.91
C GLU A 200 -19.95 -21.32 30.24
N THR A 201 -18.81 -21.70 30.78
CA THR A 201 -18.66 -22.30 32.12
C THR A 201 -17.23 -22.77 32.38
N ASP A 202 -16.70 -22.18 33.47
CA ASP A 202 -16.17 -22.85 34.68
C ASP A 202 -14.73 -23.39 34.73
N GLN A 203 -13.99 -22.64 35.59
CA GLN A 203 -13.05 -23.06 36.66
C GLN A 203 -11.89 -24.06 36.37
N SER A 204 -10.71 -23.66 36.54
CA SER A 204 -9.86 -23.43 37.69
C SER A 204 -8.37 -23.77 37.41
N PRO A 205 -7.40 -23.47 38.27
CA PRO A 205 -6.18 -22.80 37.86
C PRO A 205 -4.96 -23.72 37.79
N ALA A 206 -4.13 -23.52 36.79
CA ALA A 206 -2.77 -24.05 36.77
C ALA A 206 -1.77 -22.97 37.21
N LYS A 207 -1.05 -23.30 38.24
CA LYS A 207 -0.04 -22.51 38.94
C LYS A 207 1.07 -21.99 38.03
N GLY A 208 1.31 -20.71 38.20
CA GLY A 208 2.55 -19.95 38.30
C GLY A 208 3.82 -20.41 37.57
N LEU A 209 4.14 -19.63 36.54
CA LEU A 209 5.51 -19.21 36.29
C LEU A 209 5.46 -17.70 36.21
N GLN A 210 6.13 -17.05 37.18
CA GLN A 210 6.33 -15.62 37.18
C GLN A 210 7.10 -15.25 35.93
N GLN A 211 6.40 -14.70 34.93
CA GLN A 211 7.02 -13.92 33.89
C GLN A 211 7.41 -12.57 34.50
N THR A 212 8.68 -12.31 34.54
CA THR A 212 9.22 -10.98 34.75
C THR A 212 8.60 -10.05 33.71
N LYS A 213 7.90 -9.05 34.19
CA LYS A 213 7.44 -7.90 33.39
C LYS A 213 8.67 -7.14 32.90
N ASP A 214 9.18 -7.46 31.72
CA ASP A 214 10.14 -6.67 31.00
C ASP A 214 9.58 -6.30 29.62
N ALA A 215 9.18 -5.04 29.56
CA ALA A 215 9.20 -4.09 28.46
C ALA A 215 8.96 -4.62 27.02
N THR A 216 7.80 -5.18 26.76
CA THR A 216 7.16 -5.02 25.46
C THR A 216 5.69 -4.72 25.73
N ASP A 217 5.34 -3.42 25.69
CA ASP A 217 3.94 -3.07 25.55
C ASP A 217 3.42 -3.82 24.31
N PRO A 218 2.30 -4.54 24.42
CA PRO A 218 1.73 -5.22 23.26
C PRO A 218 1.52 -4.18 22.16
N THR A 219 2.00 -4.46 20.96
CA THR A 219 1.81 -3.58 19.79
C THR A 219 0.34 -3.19 19.74
N PRO A 220 0.00 -1.88 19.80
CA PRO A 220 -1.39 -1.45 19.83
C PRO A 220 -2.13 -1.96 18.60
N SER A 221 -3.27 -2.63 18.79
CA SER A 221 -4.04 -3.19 17.69
C SER A 221 -4.83 -2.11 16.96
N GLN A 222 -4.66 -2.03 15.64
CA GLN A 222 -5.51 -1.24 14.73
C GLN A 222 -6.33 -2.16 13.82
N GLY A 223 -6.69 -3.33 14.33
CA GLY A 223 -7.38 -4.38 13.61
C GLY A 223 -8.56 -3.90 12.77
N GLY A 224 -8.57 -4.27 11.50
CA GLY A 224 -9.61 -3.92 10.53
C GLY A 224 -9.48 -2.54 9.88
N CYS A 225 -8.53 -1.70 10.28
CA CYS A 225 -8.19 -0.49 9.55
C CYS A 225 -7.21 -0.81 8.41
N MET A 226 -7.51 -0.31 7.21
CA MET A 226 -6.61 -0.44 6.05
C MET A 226 -5.98 0.93 5.78
N PRO A 227 -4.65 1.05 5.85
CA PRO A 227 -3.99 2.31 5.52
C PRO A 227 -4.16 2.64 4.04
N SER A 228 -4.30 3.92 3.74
CA SER A 228 -4.30 4.45 2.39
C SER A 228 -3.44 5.71 2.34
N PHE A 229 -2.85 5.98 1.18
CA PHE A 229 -1.90 7.08 0.99
C PHE A 229 -2.42 8.05 -0.09
N PRO A 230 -3.52 8.79 0.19
CA PRO A 230 -4.13 9.68 -0.79
C PRO A 230 -3.23 10.89 -1.07
N TYR A 231 -3.24 11.37 -2.31
CA TYR A 231 -2.67 12.66 -2.67
C TYR A 231 -3.50 13.77 -2.00
N LYS A 232 -2.93 14.39 -1.00
CA LYS A 232 -3.67 15.31 -0.14
C LYS A 232 -2.78 16.45 0.33
N ASN A 233 -3.31 17.66 0.27
CA ASN A 233 -2.64 18.85 0.81
C ASN A 233 -1.21 19.03 0.30
N GLY A 234 -0.98 18.84 -1.01
CA GLY A 234 0.33 19.01 -1.63
C GLY A 234 1.32 17.86 -1.42
N TRP A 235 0.95 16.77 -0.73
CA TRP A 235 1.70 15.52 -0.74
C TRP A 235 1.34 14.73 -2.02
N LEU A 236 2.34 14.48 -2.88
CA LEU A 236 2.16 13.96 -4.23
C LEU A 236 2.80 12.58 -4.45
N GLY A 237 3.02 11.87 -3.35
CA GLY A 237 3.64 10.55 -3.32
C GLY A 237 5.03 10.57 -2.73
N GLY A 238 5.35 9.54 -1.97
CA GLY A 238 6.65 9.32 -1.33
C GLY A 238 6.92 7.83 -1.22
N ASP A 239 8.17 7.44 -1.34
CA ASP A 239 8.59 6.06 -1.14
C ASP A 239 8.76 5.70 0.35
N GLY A 240 9.06 4.44 0.63
CA GLY A 240 9.20 3.94 1.99
C GLY A 240 7.87 3.45 2.56
N GLY A 241 7.17 4.30 3.31
CA GLY A 241 5.93 3.89 3.97
C GLY A 241 6.17 2.96 5.15
N LEU A 242 7.22 3.21 5.93
CA LEU A 242 7.47 2.49 7.18
C LEU A 242 6.52 2.97 8.26
N SER A 243 6.11 2.11 9.16
CA SER A 243 5.14 2.48 10.18
C SER A 243 5.65 2.26 11.60
N VAL A 244 5.37 3.24 12.46
CA VAL A 244 5.60 3.14 13.91
C VAL A 244 4.27 3.36 14.62
N PRO A 245 3.78 2.39 15.41
CA PRO A 245 2.59 2.57 16.21
C PRO A 245 2.83 3.62 17.31
N LEU A 246 2.09 4.73 17.27
CA LEU A 246 2.15 5.77 18.31
C LEU A 246 1.14 5.53 19.44
N GLY A 247 0.21 4.63 19.23
CA GLY A 247 -0.85 4.29 20.19
C GLY A 247 -1.88 3.35 19.55
N PRO A 248 -2.96 3.02 20.27
CA PRO A 248 -3.93 2.00 19.83
C PRO A 248 -4.61 2.28 18.47
N SER A 249 -4.76 3.55 18.10
CA SER A 249 -5.42 3.96 16.86
C SER A 249 -4.58 4.85 15.96
N LYS A 250 -3.33 5.15 16.36
CA LYS A 250 -2.50 6.16 15.70
C LYS A 250 -1.19 5.56 15.22
N THR A 251 -0.88 5.78 13.95
CA THR A 251 0.37 5.31 13.32
C THR A 251 1.13 6.48 12.71
N LEU A 252 2.42 6.54 12.98
CA LEU A 252 3.38 7.35 12.22
C LEU A 252 3.80 6.57 10.98
N TRP A 253 3.90 7.27 9.85
CA TRP A 253 4.42 6.77 8.59
C TRP A 253 5.65 7.59 8.21
N LEU A 254 6.71 6.91 7.80
CA LEU A 254 7.97 7.51 7.40
C LEU A 254 8.14 7.33 5.89
N PHE A 255 8.37 8.43 5.17
CA PHE A 255 8.56 8.42 3.72
C PHE A 255 9.93 9.00 3.37
N GLY A 256 10.63 8.34 2.46
CA GLY A 256 11.88 8.81 1.89
C GLY A 256 11.66 9.91 0.83
N ASP A 257 12.10 9.68 -0.39
CA ASP A 257 11.97 10.67 -1.48
C ASP A 257 10.50 10.93 -1.82
N THR A 258 10.01 12.07 -1.38
CA THR A 258 8.61 12.48 -1.45
C THR A 258 8.47 13.73 -2.31
N PHE A 259 7.56 13.70 -3.28
CA PHE A 259 7.15 14.87 -4.03
C PHE A 259 6.15 15.70 -3.23
N VAL A 260 6.50 16.96 -3.01
CA VAL A 260 5.65 17.92 -2.31
C VAL A 260 5.48 19.19 -3.13
N GLY A 261 4.29 19.77 -3.08
CA GLY A 261 3.94 20.96 -3.83
C GLY A 261 2.99 21.88 -3.07
N LYS A 262 2.31 22.75 -3.80
CA LYS A 262 1.29 23.66 -3.24
C LYS A 262 0.13 22.84 -2.67
N LYS A 263 -0.59 23.43 -1.72
CA LYS A 263 -1.66 22.75 -0.98
C LYS A 263 -2.72 22.10 -1.88
N ASP A 264 -3.01 22.72 -3.00
CA ASP A 264 -4.02 22.30 -4.00
C ASP A 264 -3.43 21.63 -5.25
N GLN A 265 -2.11 21.40 -5.26
CA GLN A 265 -1.43 20.76 -6.39
C GLN A 265 -1.77 19.28 -6.46
N THR A 266 -2.08 18.78 -7.66
CA THR A 266 -2.51 17.40 -7.91
C THR A 266 -1.59 16.61 -8.84
N THR A 267 -0.52 17.25 -9.37
CA THR A 267 0.47 16.62 -10.26
C THR A 267 1.87 16.86 -9.74
N ARG A 268 2.83 16.01 -10.10
CA ARG A 268 4.24 16.18 -9.69
C ARG A 268 5.01 17.22 -10.51
N SER A 269 4.39 17.82 -11.50
CA SER A 269 5.06 18.88 -12.30
C SER A 269 5.31 20.11 -11.44
N GLY A 270 6.58 20.56 -11.38
CA GLY A 270 6.98 21.71 -10.57
C GLY A 270 6.97 21.49 -9.06
N SER A 271 6.88 20.23 -8.59
CA SER A 271 7.04 19.89 -7.18
C SER A 271 8.50 19.83 -6.76
N SER A 272 8.75 19.90 -5.45
CA SER A 272 10.05 19.66 -4.83
C SER A 272 10.13 18.23 -4.27
N MET A 273 11.35 17.72 -4.07
CA MET A 273 11.57 16.38 -3.49
C MET A 273 12.24 16.52 -2.12
N VAL A 274 11.54 16.06 -1.07
CA VAL A 274 12.00 16.09 0.32
C VAL A 274 11.60 14.80 1.04
N THR A 275 12.04 14.59 2.26
CA THR A 275 11.55 13.50 3.11
C THR A 275 10.36 13.98 3.96
N THR A 276 9.34 13.14 4.10
CA THR A 276 8.12 13.52 4.82
C THR A 276 7.71 12.48 5.85
N ILE A 277 6.77 12.86 6.70
CA ILE A 277 6.05 11.91 7.54
C ILE A 277 4.56 11.99 7.28
N GLY A 278 3.85 10.92 7.60
CA GLY A 278 2.40 10.87 7.70
C GLY A 278 1.98 10.45 9.11
N VAL A 279 0.85 10.94 9.56
CA VAL A 279 0.20 10.41 10.76
C VAL A 279 -1.18 9.96 10.36
N SER A 280 -1.47 8.70 10.56
CA SER A 280 -2.79 8.14 10.33
C SER A 280 -3.51 7.86 11.64
N ALA A 281 -4.82 8.05 11.64
CA ALA A 281 -5.70 7.69 12.74
C ALA A 281 -6.78 6.72 12.23
N CYS A 282 -6.86 5.56 12.88
CA CYS A 282 -7.92 4.59 12.67
C CYS A 282 -9.17 5.05 13.40
N GLN A 283 -10.23 5.34 12.66
CA GLN A 283 -11.50 5.79 13.19
C GLN A 283 -12.36 4.59 13.67
N PRO A 284 -13.37 4.81 14.54
CA PRO A 284 -14.25 3.73 14.98
C PRO A 284 -14.98 3.00 13.85
N ASP A 285 -15.23 3.68 12.75
CA ASP A 285 -15.86 3.11 11.55
C ASP A 285 -14.84 2.41 10.60
N LYS A 286 -13.60 2.20 11.08
CA LYS A 286 -12.49 1.59 10.34
C LYS A 286 -11.97 2.39 9.14
N THR A 287 -12.40 3.62 8.96
CA THR A 287 -11.74 4.53 8.02
C THR A 287 -10.41 5.01 8.58
N VAL A 288 -9.50 5.40 7.69
CA VAL A 288 -8.18 5.91 8.07
C VAL A 288 -8.06 7.35 7.61
N ASP A 289 -7.90 8.27 8.57
CA ASP A 289 -7.54 9.66 8.24
C ASP A 289 -6.02 9.80 8.23
N MET A 290 -5.47 10.25 7.11
CA MET A 290 -4.04 10.46 6.89
C MET A 290 -3.73 11.95 6.82
N GLN A 291 -2.74 12.41 7.59
CA GLN A 291 -2.21 13.77 7.52
C GLN A 291 -0.70 13.71 7.27
N TYR A 292 -0.19 14.53 6.35
CA TYR A 292 1.22 14.56 5.98
C TYR A 292 1.91 15.83 6.50
N TYR A 293 3.20 15.70 6.80
CA TYR A 293 4.00 16.79 7.35
C TYR A 293 5.43 16.78 6.76
N TRP A 294 5.91 17.98 6.46
CA TRP A 294 7.31 18.29 6.11
C TRP A 294 7.62 19.71 6.61
N ARG A 295 8.87 20.12 6.61
CA ARG A 295 9.22 21.48 7.02
C ARG A 295 8.94 22.48 5.91
N ASN A 296 8.65 23.73 6.29
CA ASN A 296 8.32 24.80 5.36
C ASN A 296 7.22 24.41 4.36
N MET A 297 6.16 23.79 4.85
CA MET A 297 5.03 23.35 4.03
C MET A 297 4.48 24.50 3.18
N TYR A 298 4.21 24.21 1.91
CA TYR A 298 3.59 25.13 0.93
C TYR A 298 4.43 26.35 0.56
N THR A 299 5.69 26.44 0.97
CA THR A 299 6.63 27.48 0.53
C THR A 299 7.38 27.04 -0.73
N ASP A 300 8.12 27.97 -1.33
CA ASP A 300 9.00 27.67 -2.47
C ASP A 300 10.27 26.88 -2.07
N HIS A 301 10.51 26.72 -0.76
CA HIS A 301 11.67 26.04 -0.20
C HIS A 301 11.25 25.02 0.86
N PRO A 302 10.49 23.96 0.49
CA PRO A 302 10.16 22.88 1.41
C PRO A 302 11.43 22.13 1.82
N ASP A 303 11.43 21.57 3.03
CA ASP A 303 12.56 20.83 3.57
C ASP A 303 12.11 19.52 4.23
N GLY A 304 13.04 18.58 4.41
CA GLY A 304 12.77 17.29 5.03
C GLY A 304 12.29 17.42 6.47
N PHE A 305 11.37 16.56 6.90
CA PHE A 305 10.76 16.65 8.23
C PHE A 305 11.79 16.57 9.37
N PHE A 306 12.75 15.64 9.28
CA PHE A 306 13.83 15.48 10.25
C PHE A 306 15.15 16.16 9.83
N GLN A 307 15.10 17.08 8.87
CA GLN A 307 16.29 17.71 8.34
C GLN A 307 17.02 18.53 9.42
N SER A 308 18.34 18.43 9.45
CA SER A 308 19.19 19.32 10.25
C SER A 308 19.34 20.67 9.55
N HIS A 309 19.30 21.75 10.34
CA HIS A 309 19.62 23.09 9.84
C HIS A 309 21.12 23.42 9.94
N THR A 310 21.91 22.53 10.55
CA THR A 310 23.32 22.78 10.86
C THR A 310 24.29 22.07 9.91
N ASP A 311 23.80 21.14 9.10
CA ASP A 311 24.66 20.45 8.14
C ASP A 311 24.01 20.37 6.73
N ARG A 312 24.82 19.98 5.76
CA ARG A 312 24.47 19.91 4.32
C ARG A 312 23.94 18.55 3.88
N TYR A 313 23.78 17.60 4.82
CA TYR A 313 23.40 16.24 4.50
C TYR A 313 21.89 16.08 4.49
N LYS A 314 21.39 15.14 3.67
CA LYS A 314 20.01 14.68 3.73
C LYS A 314 19.90 13.53 4.73
N TYR A 315 18.71 13.38 5.30
CA TYR A 315 18.41 12.31 6.25
C TYR A 315 17.25 11.47 5.71
N TRP A 316 17.54 10.21 5.38
CA TRP A 316 16.52 9.24 5.00
C TRP A 316 16.08 8.44 6.22
N GLN A 317 14.81 8.50 6.54
CA GLN A 317 14.21 7.68 7.59
C GLN A 317 14.21 6.23 7.11
N THR A 318 14.78 5.34 7.90
CA THR A 318 14.96 3.94 7.55
C THR A 318 14.11 3.00 8.40
N ASP A 319 13.84 3.38 9.66
CA ASP A 319 12.91 2.71 10.55
C ASP A 319 12.64 3.56 11.80
N GLY A 320 11.74 3.11 12.69
CA GLY A 320 11.47 3.79 13.95
C GLY A 320 10.78 2.89 14.97
N PHE A 321 10.82 3.31 16.22
CA PHE A 321 10.21 2.60 17.34
C PHE A 321 9.85 3.54 18.50
N MET A 322 8.93 3.08 19.34
CA MET A 322 8.61 3.73 20.60
C MET A 322 9.38 3.07 21.75
N TYR A 323 9.96 3.87 22.62
CA TYR A 323 10.57 3.40 23.86
C TYR A 323 10.43 4.45 24.97
N ASN A 324 9.96 4.06 26.15
CA ASN A 324 9.73 4.96 27.29
C ASN A 324 8.94 6.23 26.92
N ASN A 325 7.84 6.07 26.16
CA ASN A 325 6.99 7.16 25.65
C ASN A 325 7.70 8.17 24.73
N ASN A 326 8.89 7.86 24.25
CA ASN A 326 9.60 8.63 23.24
C ASN A 326 9.59 7.90 21.92
N LEU A 327 9.50 8.65 20.83
CA LEU A 327 9.71 8.16 19.48
C LEU A 327 11.19 8.27 19.14
N TYR A 328 11.74 7.20 18.61
CA TYR A 328 13.08 7.16 18.03
C TYR A 328 12.97 6.77 16.56
N VAL A 329 13.59 7.56 15.68
CA VAL A 329 13.64 7.29 14.24
C VAL A 329 15.09 7.12 13.82
N VAL A 330 15.41 5.95 13.31
CA VAL A 330 16.72 5.64 12.73
C VAL A 330 16.81 6.26 11.34
N MET A 331 17.87 6.97 11.07
CA MET A 331 18.05 7.67 9.81
C MET A 331 19.44 7.43 9.23
N SER A 332 19.48 7.15 7.95
CA SER A 332 20.71 7.18 7.17
C SER A 332 21.07 8.61 6.77
N LYS A 333 22.29 9.00 7.04
CA LYS A 333 22.85 10.28 6.66
C LYS A 333 23.43 10.17 5.24
N ILE A 334 22.97 11.02 4.34
CA ILE A 334 23.23 10.92 2.90
C ILE A 334 23.97 12.17 2.42
N GLY A 335 25.07 11.94 1.73
CA GLY A 335 25.85 12.99 1.06
C GLY A 335 25.99 12.73 -0.44
N PRO A 336 26.48 13.72 -1.22
CA PRO A 336 26.77 13.51 -2.62
C PRO A 336 27.88 12.47 -2.81
N LYS A 337 27.71 11.62 -3.82
CA LYS A 337 28.72 10.62 -4.17
C LYS A 337 29.92 11.30 -4.86
N PRO A 338 31.15 11.16 -4.33
CA PRO A 338 32.32 11.76 -4.94
C PRO A 338 32.49 11.31 -6.40
N GLY A 339 32.61 12.27 -7.32
CA GLY A 339 32.86 12.03 -8.74
C GLY A 339 31.63 11.60 -9.58
N ALA A 340 30.44 11.51 -8.99
CA ALA A 340 29.23 11.24 -9.76
C ALA A 340 28.70 12.51 -10.45
N SER A 341 28.01 12.33 -11.60
CA SER A 341 27.33 13.43 -12.26
C SER A 341 26.17 13.96 -11.42
N PRO A 342 25.91 15.27 -11.34
CA PRO A 342 24.73 15.81 -10.69
C PRO A 342 23.41 15.28 -11.27
N ASP A 343 23.40 14.85 -12.53
CA ASP A 343 22.22 14.32 -13.22
C ASP A 343 22.00 12.83 -12.99
N ASP A 344 22.92 12.15 -12.28
CA ASP A 344 22.77 10.75 -11.91
C ASP A 344 21.78 10.62 -10.74
N VAL A 345 20.67 9.94 -10.95
CA VAL A 345 19.66 9.66 -9.91
C VAL A 345 20.23 8.90 -8.70
N PHE A 346 21.38 8.22 -8.87
CA PHE A 346 22.13 7.53 -7.82
C PHE A 346 23.37 8.30 -7.35
N ASN A 347 23.39 9.64 -7.55
CA ASN A 347 24.46 10.51 -7.06
C ASN A 347 24.36 10.73 -5.55
N PHE A 348 24.45 9.66 -4.78
CA PHE A 348 24.47 9.73 -3.33
C PHE A 348 25.37 8.66 -2.72
N SER A 349 25.82 8.91 -1.51
CA SER A 349 26.54 7.94 -0.67
C SER A 349 26.09 8.04 0.78
N TYR A 350 26.10 6.91 1.47
CA TYR A 350 25.88 6.85 2.91
C TYR A 350 27.12 7.39 3.63
N VAL A 351 26.93 8.30 4.56
CA VAL A 351 28.03 8.94 5.30
C VAL A 351 27.91 8.77 6.82
N GLY A 352 26.88 8.09 7.29
CA GLY A 352 26.68 7.78 8.70
C GLY A 352 25.23 7.50 9.04
N MET A 353 24.97 7.31 10.33
CA MET A 353 23.64 7.14 10.90
C MET A 353 23.38 8.18 11.99
N THR A 354 22.11 8.53 12.13
CA THR A 354 21.62 9.47 13.13
C THR A 354 20.30 8.94 13.69
N LEU A 355 20.07 9.17 14.98
CA LEU A 355 18.83 8.87 15.64
C LEU A 355 18.07 10.18 15.88
N ALA A 356 16.84 10.31 15.39
CA ALA A 356 15.97 11.40 15.79
C ALA A 356 15.14 10.94 17.00
N LYS A 357 15.12 11.76 18.04
CA LYS A 357 14.28 11.58 19.23
C LYS A 357 13.20 12.63 19.28
N VAL A 358 11.97 12.20 19.52
CA VAL A 358 10.84 13.09 19.83
C VAL A 358 10.26 12.66 21.18
N THR A 359 10.32 13.56 22.15
CA THR A 359 9.77 13.31 23.49
C THR A 359 8.26 13.44 23.44
N ASN A 360 7.54 12.41 23.94
CA ASN A 360 6.08 12.39 24.02
C ASN A 360 5.39 12.79 22.69
N PRO A 361 5.54 12.03 21.59
CA PRO A 361 5.03 12.40 20.27
C PRO A 361 3.50 12.52 20.20
N ASN A 362 2.79 12.01 21.22
CA ASN A 362 1.34 12.14 21.35
C ASN A 362 0.90 13.42 22.08
N GLY A 363 1.83 14.16 22.70
CA GLY A 363 1.54 15.38 23.45
C GLY A 363 1.31 16.60 22.57
N ALA A 364 1.74 16.57 21.31
CA ALA A 364 1.61 17.68 20.36
C ALA A 364 1.40 17.16 18.93
N ALA A 365 0.91 18.02 18.04
CA ALA A 365 0.87 17.75 16.61
C ALA A 365 2.29 17.72 16.02
N PRO A 366 2.55 16.96 14.94
CA PRO A 366 3.89 16.79 14.39
C PRO A 366 4.61 18.08 14.00
N ASP A 367 3.90 19.09 13.56
CA ASP A 367 4.47 20.41 13.24
C ASP A 367 4.99 21.18 14.47
N LYS A 368 4.69 20.68 15.69
CA LYS A 368 5.14 21.22 16.98
C LYS A 368 6.14 20.30 17.69
N TRP A 369 6.56 19.21 17.06
CA TRP A 369 7.53 18.31 17.68
C TRP A 369 8.90 18.98 17.82
N GLU A 370 9.45 18.87 19.01
CA GLU A 370 10.87 19.16 19.26
C GLU A 370 11.66 17.90 18.93
N ILE A 371 12.59 18.04 17.97
CA ILE A 371 13.36 16.93 17.43
C ILE A 371 14.81 17.11 17.85
N GLU A 372 15.31 16.16 18.62
CA GLU A 372 16.71 16.02 18.97
C GLU A 372 17.38 15.06 17.98
N LEU A 373 18.47 15.49 17.34
CA LEU A 373 19.29 14.64 16.48
C LEU A 373 20.50 14.13 17.26
N ILE A 374 20.56 12.83 17.47
CA ILE A 374 21.60 12.14 18.23
C ILE A 374 22.51 11.44 17.23
N PRO A 375 23.79 11.84 17.07
CA PRO A 375 24.72 11.15 16.21
C PRO A 375 24.93 9.71 16.70
N TRP A 376 24.61 8.74 15.85
CA TRP A 376 24.69 7.34 16.25
C TRP A 376 26.11 6.78 16.06
N SER A 377 26.67 6.94 14.88
CA SER A 377 28.01 6.47 14.57
C SER A 377 28.64 7.29 13.45
N ASP A 378 29.90 7.71 13.67
CA ASP A 378 30.73 8.32 12.63
C ASP A 378 31.49 7.27 11.79
N ALA A 379 31.42 5.99 12.17
CA ALA A 379 32.27 4.92 11.66
C ALA A 379 31.49 3.74 11.07
N ILE A 380 30.32 4.01 10.48
CA ILE A 380 29.72 3.01 9.60
C ILE A 380 30.51 3.09 8.29
N ASP A 381 31.07 1.97 7.87
CA ASP A 381 31.64 1.83 6.53
C ASP A 381 30.67 2.45 5.53
N ALA A 382 31.14 3.38 4.70
CA ALA A 382 30.35 4.08 3.70
C ALA A 382 29.58 3.15 2.73
N ASN A 383 29.86 1.85 2.78
CA ASN A 383 29.18 0.80 2.03
C ASN A 383 28.17 0.01 2.87
N SER A 384 27.94 0.39 4.13
CA SER A 384 26.99 -0.30 5.02
C SER A 384 25.80 0.62 5.31
N TYR A 385 24.59 0.08 5.22
CA TYR A 385 23.34 0.77 5.54
C TYR A 385 22.37 -0.19 6.23
N ASP A 386 21.41 0.36 6.94
CA ASP A 386 20.44 -0.44 7.68
C ASP A 386 19.41 -1.07 6.76
N GLY A 387 19.14 -2.34 6.98
CA GLY A 387 18.13 -3.13 6.25
C GLY A 387 16.84 -3.34 7.03
N GLY A 388 16.82 -3.07 8.32
CA GLY A 388 15.66 -3.23 9.19
C GLY A 388 16.03 -3.13 10.65
N VAL A 389 15.11 -2.58 11.45
CA VAL A 389 15.29 -2.34 12.89
C VAL A 389 14.21 -3.07 13.67
N THR A 390 14.55 -3.65 14.80
CA THR A 390 13.57 -4.26 15.72
C THR A 390 14.08 -4.19 17.15
N ILE A 391 13.17 -4.24 18.11
CA ILE A 391 13.50 -4.32 19.54
C ILE A 391 13.25 -5.75 20.01
N ASP A 392 14.18 -6.27 20.79
CA ASP A 392 14.01 -7.51 21.54
C ASP A 392 14.72 -7.41 22.90
N GLY A 393 13.97 -7.63 23.97
CA GLY A 393 14.45 -7.50 25.33
C GLY A 393 15.04 -6.11 25.62
N LYS A 394 16.33 -6.06 25.91
CA LYS A 394 17.05 -4.83 26.29
C LYS A 394 17.82 -4.17 25.15
N TYR A 395 17.61 -4.63 23.93
CA TYR A 395 18.39 -4.18 22.79
C TYR A 395 17.51 -3.74 21.63
N VAL A 396 17.95 -2.71 20.92
CA VAL A 396 17.54 -2.48 19.55
C VAL A 396 18.53 -3.19 18.63
N TYR A 397 18.02 -3.99 17.72
CA TYR A 397 18.77 -4.74 16.72
C TYR A 397 18.62 -4.07 15.36
N ILE A 398 19.72 -4.02 14.61
CA ILE A 398 19.78 -3.42 13.28
C ILE A 398 20.44 -4.41 12.35
N PHE A 399 19.73 -4.79 11.31
CA PHE A 399 20.29 -5.56 10.22
C PHE A 399 21.04 -4.61 9.30
N MET A 400 22.35 -4.79 9.20
CA MET A 400 23.24 -3.99 8.37
C MET A 400 23.53 -4.73 7.07
N LEU A 401 23.51 -4.00 5.96
CA LEU A 401 23.88 -4.52 4.65
C LEU A 401 25.28 -4.00 4.30
N LYS A 402 26.19 -4.93 4.00
CA LYS A 402 27.54 -4.65 3.58
C LYS A 402 27.71 -4.90 2.07
N SER A 403 28.82 -4.40 1.51
CA SER A 403 29.21 -4.69 0.13
C SER A 403 29.02 -6.18 -0.23
N LEU A 404 28.62 -6.48 -1.46
CA LEU A 404 28.25 -7.82 -1.92
C LEU A 404 26.99 -8.41 -1.26
N TRP A 405 26.13 -7.54 -0.70
CA TRP A 405 24.80 -7.91 -0.23
C TRP A 405 24.79 -8.88 0.96
N LYS A 406 25.83 -8.79 1.79
CA LYS A 406 25.98 -9.58 3.00
C LYS A 406 25.28 -8.90 4.16
N ASN A 407 24.34 -9.59 4.77
CA ASN A 407 23.62 -9.08 5.93
C ASN A 407 24.32 -9.56 7.21
N TYR A 408 24.57 -8.64 8.11
CA TYR A 408 25.07 -8.89 9.45
C TYR A 408 24.23 -8.14 10.49
N LEU A 409 24.40 -8.45 11.75
CA LEU A 409 23.56 -7.92 12.82
C LEU A 409 24.40 -7.09 13.79
N VAL A 410 23.91 -5.90 14.08
CA VAL A 410 24.40 -5.07 15.19
C VAL A 410 23.29 -4.86 16.20
N ARG A 411 23.65 -4.52 17.44
CA ARG A 411 22.71 -4.15 18.48
C ARG A 411 23.22 -2.99 19.31
N LEU A 412 22.29 -2.26 19.92
CA LEU A 412 22.57 -1.22 20.89
C LEU A 412 21.70 -1.47 22.12
N PRO A 413 22.24 -1.44 23.36
CA PRO A 413 21.41 -1.49 24.56
C PRO A 413 20.50 -0.27 24.62
N LEU A 414 19.23 -0.47 24.93
CA LEU A 414 18.20 0.58 25.00
C LEU A 414 18.54 1.70 26.00
N ASP A 415 19.28 1.39 27.06
CA ASP A 415 19.74 2.36 28.05
C ASP A 415 20.73 3.39 27.47
N TYR A 416 21.29 3.14 26.28
CA TYR A 416 22.26 4.02 25.61
C TYR A 416 21.72 4.72 24.38
N LEU A 417 20.40 4.74 24.16
CA LEU A 417 19.81 5.41 23.01
C LEU A 417 20.17 6.90 22.90
N GLU A 418 20.38 7.56 24.04
CA GLU A 418 20.75 8.98 24.09
C GLU A 418 22.28 9.23 24.07
N SER A 419 23.07 8.16 24.12
CA SER A 419 24.53 8.22 24.04
C SER A 419 25.10 6.97 23.34
N PRO A 420 24.72 6.71 22.11
CA PRO A 420 24.99 5.43 21.44
C PRO A 420 26.44 5.25 21.00
N LYS A 421 27.21 6.34 20.93
CA LYS A 421 28.61 6.30 20.46
C LYS A 421 29.48 5.35 21.29
N GLY A 422 30.08 4.37 20.62
CA GLY A 422 30.95 3.37 21.25
C GLY A 422 30.20 2.33 22.12
N ARG A 423 28.88 2.24 22.00
CA ARG A 423 28.02 1.30 22.74
C ARG A 423 27.41 0.21 21.88
N MET A 424 27.60 0.29 20.58
CA MET A 424 27.14 -0.75 19.66
C MET A 424 27.98 -2.00 19.77
N GLU A 425 27.34 -3.13 19.49
CA GLU A 425 27.97 -4.45 19.40
C GLU A 425 27.55 -5.11 18.08
N TYR A 426 28.45 -5.84 17.44
CA TYR A 426 28.15 -6.65 16.26
C TYR A 426 28.21 -8.15 16.60
N TYR A 427 27.42 -8.95 15.89
CA TYR A 427 27.43 -10.40 16.00
C TYR A 427 28.53 -10.98 15.12
N SER A 428 29.54 -11.64 15.77
CA SER A 428 30.78 -12.08 15.13
C SER A 428 30.74 -13.52 14.63
N GLN A 429 31.74 -13.91 13.84
CA GLN A 429 31.86 -15.27 13.28
C GLN A 429 31.88 -16.36 14.36
N ASP A 430 32.46 -16.09 15.52
CA ASP A 430 32.48 -17.01 16.66
C ASP A 430 31.16 -17.05 17.45
N GLN A 431 30.11 -16.39 16.93
CA GLN A 431 28.76 -16.34 17.49
C GLN A 431 28.71 -15.64 18.85
N THR A 432 29.59 -14.69 19.09
CA THR A 432 29.56 -13.81 20.27
C THR A 432 29.31 -12.36 19.86
N TRP A 433 28.86 -11.54 20.81
CA TRP A 433 28.72 -10.12 20.62
C TRP A 433 30.00 -9.40 20.96
N LYS A 434 30.52 -8.60 20.04
CA LYS A 434 31.74 -7.83 20.19
C LYS A 434 31.52 -6.34 20.04
N PRO A 435 32.25 -5.48 20.77
CA PRO A 435 32.13 -4.04 20.65
C PRO A 435 32.41 -3.54 19.24
N GLY A 436 31.59 -2.58 18.77
CA GLY A 436 31.70 -1.93 17.46
C GLY A 436 30.45 -2.08 16.62
N SER A 437 30.42 -1.39 15.48
CA SER A 437 29.31 -1.42 14.53
C SER A 437 29.68 -2.04 13.18
N ASP A 438 30.96 -2.18 12.90
CA ASP A 438 31.48 -2.80 11.68
C ASP A 438 32.75 -3.58 11.97
N SER A 439 32.84 -4.74 11.37
CA SER A 439 34.04 -5.55 11.43
C SER A 439 34.09 -6.55 10.28
N ALA A 440 35.33 -6.81 9.81
CA ALA A 440 35.58 -7.94 8.91
C ALA A 440 35.22 -9.30 9.56
N ASP A 441 35.16 -9.36 10.88
CA ASP A 441 34.77 -10.51 11.70
C ASP A 441 33.25 -10.63 11.90
N ALA A 442 32.44 -9.69 11.41
CA ALA A 442 31.00 -9.78 11.51
C ALA A 442 30.44 -10.98 10.74
N LYS A 443 29.59 -11.79 11.41
CA LYS A 443 28.98 -12.98 10.82
C LYS A 443 27.98 -12.60 9.77
N THR A 444 28.18 -13.06 8.54
CA THR A 444 27.15 -12.99 7.51
C THR A 444 26.00 -13.93 7.89
N LEU A 445 24.79 -13.39 8.04
CA LEU A 445 23.59 -14.16 8.37
C LEU A 445 22.99 -14.79 7.11
N PHE A 446 23.00 -14.06 6.02
CA PHE A 446 22.57 -14.50 4.68
C PHE A 446 23.03 -13.49 3.63
N ASP A 447 23.13 -13.97 2.40
CA ASP A 447 23.45 -13.14 1.23
C ASP A 447 22.14 -12.72 0.55
N ASP A 448 21.80 -11.44 0.63
CA ASP A 448 20.63 -10.86 -0.05
C ASP A 448 20.56 -9.34 0.17
N GLN A 449 19.71 -8.63 -0.58
CA GLN A 449 19.49 -7.21 -0.34
C GLN A 449 18.29 -7.04 0.61
N LEU A 450 18.54 -6.94 1.89
CA LEU A 450 17.51 -6.65 2.86
C LEU A 450 17.26 -5.13 2.92
N ILE A 451 16.19 -4.68 2.29
CA ILE A 451 15.55 -3.40 2.53
C ILE A 451 14.10 -3.74 2.88
N GLY A 452 13.86 -4.01 4.14
CA GLY A 452 12.63 -4.63 4.57
C GLY A 452 12.35 -4.43 6.06
N SER A 453 11.51 -5.25 6.62
CA SER A 453 11.16 -5.28 8.04
C SER A 453 11.48 -6.62 8.67
N VAL A 454 11.81 -6.57 9.95
CA VAL A 454 12.05 -7.76 10.78
C VAL A 454 11.18 -7.65 12.03
N LEU A 455 10.41 -8.70 12.33
CA LEU A 455 9.54 -8.76 13.48
C LEU A 455 9.47 -10.19 14.04
N TYR A 456 9.20 -10.31 15.33
CA TYR A 456 8.83 -11.58 15.93
C TYR A 456 7.36 -11.85 15.67
N GLN A 457 7.04 -13.01 15.06
CA GLN A 457 5.67 -13.44 14.81
C GLN A 457 5.25 -14.48 15.87
N PRO A 458 4.38 -14.10 16.84
CA PRO A 458 4.05 -14.96 17.98
C PRO A 458 3.42 -16.30 17.57
N GLU A 459 2.56 -16.30 16.55
CA GLU A 459 1.88 -17.49 16.05
C GLU A 459 2.85 -18.53 15.48
N LEU A 460 3.88 -18.06 14.79
CA LEU A 460 4.93 -18.92 14.27
C LEU A 460 5.98 -19.26 15.34
N LYS A 461 6.00 -18.53 16.46
CA LYS A 461 7.09 -18.54 17.45
C LYS A 461 8.46 -18.36 16.77
N ARG A 462 8.50 -17.46 15.78
CA ARG A 462 9.67 -17.24 14.92
C ARG A 462 9.82 -15.77 14.57
N TRP A 463 11.04 -15.40 14.32
CA TRP A 463 11.36 -14.19 13.62
C TRP A 463 10.96 -14.33 12.16
N LEU A 464 10.35 -13.29 11.62
CA LEU A 464 9.98 -13.13 10.22
C LEU A 464 10.63 -11.87 9.69
N MET A 465 11.26 -11.97 8.54
CA MET A 465 11.64 -10.80 7.75
C MET A 465 10.93 -10.84 6.40
N ALA A 466 10.47 -9.68 5.96
CA ALA A 466 9.96 -9.48 4.61
C ALA A 466 10.70 -8.31 3.96
N TYR A 467 11.09 -8.47 2.71
CA TYR A 467 11.90 -7.50 2.01
C TYR A 467 11.58 -7.49 0.51
N GLY A 468 11.78 -6.32 -0.09
CA GLY A 468 11.41 -6.07 -1.47
C GLY A 468 12.27 -6.77 -2.48
N PRO A 469 11.86 -6.69 -3.74
CA PRO A 469 12.68 -7.18 -4.82
C PRO A 469 13.99 -6.39 -4.88
N HIS A 470 15.04 -7.05 -5.31
CA HIS A 470 16.29 -6.38 -5.68
C HIS A 470 16.08 -5.53 -6.92
N PHE A 471 16.98 -4.58 -7.17
CA PHE A 471 17.07 -3.93 -8.47
C PHE A 471 17.15 -4.99 -9.57
N GLY A 472 16.08 -5.10 -10.36
CA GLY A 472 15.91 -6.11 -11.40
C GLY A 472 15.16 -7.39 -11.00
N GLY A 473 14.87 -7.60 -9.72
CA GLY A 473 13.95 -8.65 -9.25
C GLY A 473 12.50 -8.18 -9.26
N ARG A 474 11.55 -9.10 -9.24
CA ARG A 474 10.11 -8.80 -9.26
C ARG A 474 9.34 -9.25 -8.02
N SER A 475 9.99 -10.01 -7.14
CA SER A 475 9.31 -10.68 -6.03
C SER A 475 9.65 -10.04 -4.69
N ILE A 476 8.65 -9.89 -3.85
CA ILE A 476 8.83 -9.69 -2.42
C ILE A 476 9.11 -11.05 -1.80
N TYR A 477 10.10 -11.11 -0.94
CA TYR A 477 10.57 -12.34 -0.30
C TYR A 477 10.35 -12.31 1.19
N PHE A 478 10.37 -13.49 1.80
CA PHE A 478 10.44 -13.64 3.24
C PHE A 478 11.45 -14.73 3.64
N ARG A 479 11.93 -14.62 4.89
CA ARG A 479 12.71 -15.62 5.61
C ARG A 479 12.22 -15.73 7.04
N THR A 480 12.46 -16.87 7.67
CA THR A 480 12.14 -17.07 9.09
C THR A 480 13.32 -17.64 9.84
N ALA A 481 13.40 -17.35 11.15
CA ALA A 481 14.38 -17.93 12.06
C ALA A 481 13.79 -18.16 13.45
N SER A 482 14.31 -19.11 14.21
CA SER A 482 13.95 -19.30 15.63
C SER A 482 14.54 -18.20 16.52
N GLU A 483 15.75 -17.76 16.18
CA GLU A 483 16.48 -16.72 16.88
C GLU A 483 16.80 -15.57 15.93
N ILE A 484 16.88 -14.34 16.44
CA ILE A 484 17.20 -13.16 15.62
C ILE A 484 18.59 -13.26 14.96
N THR A 485 19.51 -13.97 15.59
CA THR A 485 20.86 -14.25 15.08
C THR A 485 20.90 -15.38 14.05
N GLY A 486 19.74 -15.98 13.74
CA GLY A 486 19.60 -17.10 12.81
C GLY A 486 19.85 -18.49 13.44
N PRO A 487 20.00 -19.55 12.63
CA PRO A 487 20.06 -19.49 11.17
C PRO A 487 18.74 -19.08 10.53
N TRP A 488 18.82 -18.19 9.54
CA TRP A 488 17.69 -17.78 8.74
C TRP A 488 17.42 -18.81 7.62
N SER A 489 16.14 -19.08 7.36
CA SER A 489 15.75 -20.00 6.29
C SER A 489 16.18 -19.49 4.92
N ASP A 490 16.11 -20.34 3.89
CA ASP A 490 16.16 -19.90 2.51
C ASP A 490 15.02 -18.92 2.23
N ARG A 491 15.24 -18.00 1.28
CA ARG A 491 14.21 -17.07 0.86
C ARG A 491 13.07 -17.78 0.13
N LYS A 492 11.87 -17.37 0.42
CA LYS A 492 10.66 -17.80 -0.30
C LYS A 492 9.94 -16.57 -0.84
N THR A 493 9.25 -16.72 -1.97
CA THR A 493 8.42 -15.65 -2.54
C THR A 493 7.19 -15.43 -1.67
N LEU A 494 6.95 -14.19 -1.29
CA LEU A 494 5.73 -13.74 -0.61
C LEU A 494 4.72 -13.18 -1.60
N TYR A 495 5.19 -12.39 -2.58
CA TYR A 495 4.36 -11.71 -3.57
C TYR A 495 5.19 -11.38 -4.82
N GLU A 496 4.56 -11.32 -6.00
CA GLU A 496 5.17 -10.80 -7.22
C GLU A 496 4.56 -9.45 -7.60
N CYS A 497 5.41 -8.42 -7.75
CA CYS A 497 4.97 -7.07 -8.06
C CYS A 497 4.45 -7.00 -9.51
N PRO A 498 3.20 -6.62 -9.74
CA PRO A 498 2.65 -6.55 -11.10
C PRO A 498 3.33 -5.47 -11.95
N GLU A 499 3.88 -4.41 -11.35
CA GLU A 499 4.63 -3.34 -12.02
C GLU A 499 5.93 -3.84 -12.67
N LEU A 500 6.40 -5.03 -12.28
CA LEU A 500 7.62 -5.68 -12.78
C LEU A 500 7.34 -6.97 -13.55
N THR A 501 6.07 -7.35 -13.68
CA THR A 501 5.65 -8.60 -14.34
C THR A 501 5.19 -8.31 -15.76
N LYS A 502 5.95 -8.81 -16.75
CA LYS A 502 5.60 -8.65 -18.17
C LYS A 502 4.21 -9.22 -18.45
N GLY A 503 3.40 -8.44 -19.14
CA GLY A 503 1.99 -8.77 -19.43
C GLY A 503 1.01 -8.20 -18.41
N SER A 504 1.48 -7.66 -17.30
CA SER A 504 0.63 -6.87 -16.40
C SER A 504 0.36 -5.48 -17.00
N PRO A 505 -0.84 -4.93 -16.85
CA PRO A 505 -1.15 -3.56 -17.30
C PRO A 505 -0.36 -2.49 -16.55
N LEU A 506 0.23 -2.82 -15.40
CA LEU A 506 1.08 -1.91 -14.61
C LEU A 506 2.57 -2.01 -14.98
N TYR A 507 2.93 -2.95 -15.86
CA TYR A 507 4.32 -3.18 -16.23
C TYR A 507 4.89 -2.05 -17.06
N GLU A 508 6.06 -1.56 -16.66
CA GLU A 508 6.93 -0.70 -17.47
C GLU A 508 8.40 -1.12 -17.33
N ASP A 509 9.15 -1.12 -18.43
CA ASP A 509 10.56 -1.58 -18.47
C ASP A 509 11.49 -0.78 -17.53
N ASP A 510 11.16 0.49 -17.27
CA ASP A 510 11.96 1.37 -16.43
C ASP A 510 11.59 1.28 -14.94
N ASN A 511 10.54 0.53 -14.57
CA ASN A 511 10.11 0.40 -13.20
C ASN A 511 11.08 -0.49 -12.39
N TYR A 512 11.18 -0.18 -11.11
CA TYR A 512 11.76 -1.03 -10.09
C TYR A 512 10.98 -0.85 -8.79
N CYS A 513 10.85 -1.92 -8.00
CA CYS A 513 10.13 -1.88 -6.73
C CYS A 513 11.07 -2.24 -5.58
N TYR A 514 10.78 -1.77 -4.37
CA TYR A 514 11.62 -1.91 -3.18
C TYR A 514 10.87 -1.56 -1.90
N CYS A 515 11.55 -1.46 -0.76
CA CYS A 515 11.02 -1.03 0.54
C CYS A 515 9.77 -1.81 1.00
N SER A 516 9.78 -3.14 0.88
CA SER A 516 8.69 -3.92 1.44
C SER A 516 8.71 -3.90 2.95
N ARG A 517 7.54 -3.62 3.56
CA ARG A 517 7.39 -3.52 5.02
C ARG A 517 6.17 -4.30 5.51
N VAL A 518 6.33 -4.99 6.62
CA VAL A 518 5.22 -5.63 7.35
C VAL A 518 4.77 -4.70 8.45
N HIS A 519 3.46 -4.54 8.59
CA HIS A 519 2.84 -3.63 9.55
C HIS A 519 2.00 -4.44 10.55
N ALA A 520 2.65 -4.99 11.55
CA ALA A 520 2.06 -5.94 12.50
C ALA A 520 0.85 -5.38 13.27
N GLN A 521 0.81 -4.06 13.51
CA GLN A 521 -0.25 -3.42 14.29
C GLN A 521 -1.64 -3.46 13.63
N PHE A 522 -1.73 -3.67 12.30
CA PHE A 522 -3.00 -3.67 11.59
C PHE A 522 -3.74 -5.01 11.63
N PHE A 523 -3.04 -6.11 11.89
CA PHE A 523 -3.61 -7.46 11.97
C PHE A 523 -3.25 -8.19 13.27
N SER A 524 -2.95 -7.46 14.33
CA SER A 524 -2.59 -8.06 15.61
C SER A 524 -3.70 -8.95 16.21
N GLU A 525 -4.96 -8.75 15.82
CA GLU A 525 -6.10 -9.59 16.21
C GLU A 525 -6.32 -10.78 15.27
N ASP A 526 -5.89 -10.67 14.00
CA ASP A 526 -5.91 -11.76 13.01
C ASP A 526 -4.47 -12.13 12.64
N SER A 527 -3.88 -12.95 13.48
CA SER A 527 -2.50 -13.43 13.34
C SER A 527 -2.27 -14.30 12.10
N SER A 528 -3.32 -14.66 11.36
CA SER A 528 -3.22 -15.44 10.12
C SER A 528 -2.83 -14.61 8.91
N LYS A 529 -2.86 -13.27 9.00
CA LYS A 529 -2.59 -12.34 7.91
C LYS A 529 -1.49 -11.33 8.25
N LEU A 530 -0.81 -10.85 7.22
CA LEU A 530 0.15 -9.75 7.28
C LEU A 530 -0.32 -8.62 6.36
N LEU A 531 -0.30 -7.40 6.88
CA LEU A 531 -0.36 -6.22 6.02
C LEU A 531 1.05 -5.87 5.59
N VAL A 532 1.25 -5.77 4.29
CA VAL A 532 2.54 -5.47 3.68
C VAL A 532 2.40 -4.27 2.78
N THR A 533 3.37 -3.37 2.81
CA THR A 533 3.50 -2.32 1.79
C THR A 533 4.79 -2.53 0.99
N TYR A 534 4.82 -2.01 -0.22
CA TYR A 534 6.01 -1.86 -1.04
C TYR A 534 5.88 -0.61 -1.91
N CYS A 535 6.99 -0.10 -2.41
CA CYS A 535 6.98 1.04 -3.32
C CYS A 535 7.59 0.66 -4.66
N CYS A 536 7.06 1.23 -5.73
CA CYS A 536 7.67 1.18 -7.06
C CYS A 536 8.08 2.58 -7.50
N ASN A 537 9.13 2.64 -8.30
CA ASN A 537 9.70 3.88 -8.81
C ASN A 537 10.14 3.66 -10.27
N SER A 538 10.61 4.68 -10.96
CA SER A 538 11.11 4.60 -12.33
C SER A 538 12.55 5.10 -12.42
N LYS A 539 13.36 4.43 -13.25
CA LYS A 539 14.72 4.88 -13.62
C LYS A 539 14.71 6.20 -14.41
N LYS A 540 13.54 6.65 -14.86
CA LYS A 540 13.36 7.88 -15.63
C LYS A 540 12.53 8.89 -14.83
N LEU A 541 13.14 10.00 -14.46
CA LEU A 541 12.47 11.07 -13.70
C LEU A 541 11.22 11.60 -14.44
N SER A 542 11.26 11.70 -15.77
CA SER A 542 10.10 12.14 -16.55
C SER A 542 8.89 11.21 -16.41
N LYS A 543 9.12 9.89 -16.37
CA LYS A 543 8.07 8.91 -16.10
C LYS A 543 7.58 8.98 -14.67
N LEU A 544 8.49 9.15 -13.71
CA LEU A 544 8.15 9.32 -12.32
C LEU A 544 7.27 10.56 -12.07
N ILE A 545 7.56 11.65 -12.76
CA ILE A 545 6.73 12.88 -12.69
C ILE A 545 5.34 12.63 -13.30
N ALA A 546 5.28 11.94 -14.43
CA ALA A 546 4.03 11.73 -15.17
C ALA A 546 3.14 10.63 -14.58
N ASN A 547 3.74 9.56 -14.05
CA ASN A 547 3.00 8.40 -13.53
C ASN A 547 2.71 8.57 -12.04
N MET A 548 1.47 8.93 -11.71
CA MET A 548 1.03 9.10 -10.32
C MET A 548 0.80 7.76 -9.59
N THR A 549 0.79 6.61 -10.26
CA THR A 549 0.54 5.31 -9.62
C THR A 549 1.77 4.70 -8.94
N ILE A 550 2.97 5.19 -9.24
CA ILE A 550 4.23 4.81 -8.60
C ILE A 550 4.72 5.89 -7.63
N ASN A 551 5.78 5.62 -6.86
CA ASN A 551 6.28 6.45 -5.76
C ASN A 551 5.19 6.76 -4.70
N VAL A 552 4.42 5.74 -4.40
CA VAL A 552 3.42 5.72 -3.33
C VAL A 552 3.36 4.28 -2.80
N PRO A 553 3.23 4.07 -1.48
CA PRO A 553 3.17 2.71 -0.95
C PRO A 553 1.94 1.96 -1.49
N GLN A 554 2.20 0.82 -2.12
CA GLN A 554 1.19 -0.15 -2.50
C GLN A 554 0.86 -1.00 -1.27
N VAL A 555 -0.41 -1.23 -1.00
CA VAL A 555 -0.86 -1.97 0.19
C VAL A 555 -1.39 -3.33 -0.22
N LEU A 556 -0.92 -4.36 0.43
CA LEU A 556 -1.41 -5.72 0.22
C LEU A 556 -1.57 -6.46 1.55
N VAL A 557 -2.49 -7.42 1.56
CA VAL A 557 -2.72 -8.34 2.66
C VAL A 557 -2.35 -9.73 2.18
N VAL A 558 -1.44 -10.37 2.87
CA VAL A 558 -0.99 -11.72 2.54
C VAL A 558 -1.18 -12.65 3.74
N PRO A 559 -1.43 -13.94 3.55
CA PRO A 559 -1.43 -14.89 4.65
C PRO A 559 -0.03 -14.96 5.29
N VAL A 560 0.00 -15.20 6.59
CA VAL A 560 1.27 -15.49 7.29
C VAL A 560 1.89 -16.73 6.65
N PRO A 561 3.10 -16.65 6.11
CA PRO A 561 3.72 -17.77 5.43
C PRO A 561 4.09 -18.87 6.44
N ARG A 562 3.69 -20.09 6.15
CA ARG A 562 3.96 -21.31 6.94
C ARG A 562 5.18 -22.06 6.46
#